data_d5d5bfbf0f6e28513ccd225e153cccd4
#
_entry.id   d5d5bfbf0f6e28513ccd225e153cccd4
#
_cell.length_a   1.000
_cell.length_b   1.000
_cell.length_c   1.000
_cell.angle_alpha   90.00
_cell.angle_beta   90.00
_cell.angle_gamma   90.00
#
_symmetry.space_group_name_H-M   'P 1'
#
loop_
_entity.id
_entity.type
_entity.pdbx_description
1 polymer ?
#
loop_
_entity_poly.entity_id
_entity_poly.type
_entity_poly.pdbx_seq_one_letter_code
_entity_poly.pdbx_strand_id
1 'polypeptide(L)'
;MSVITFVNNRKEETGKTLSLVAIATNMAIENNEKILIISTTNKESKIKSCFFEDTEVKKMRLGIFGQNMSALDTEAGIDGLAKMLRSNKLNPDMITNYTKVVFKDRLEVLLGKNKSERNQNIEEKVQSSPIEIADEYVEIVKIANQYYDKVFVDLDYNLNQDIREQIIDQSDLIILNSSQNYKSLKELKENKENNKLLKSPRTLLLIGRYDKYSKYNVKNITRYLGEKNKVLTVPYNTLYFEACNEAGVPDLFLKLKCMIWMIEMQFLWKK
;
A
#
# COMPACT_ATOMS: atom_id res chain seq x y z
N MET A 1 16.76 -6.72 -3.66
CA MET A 1 15.80 -5.63 -3.92
C MET A 1 14.69 -6.19 -4.77
N SER A 2 13.42 -5.86 -4.47
CA SER A 2 12.29 -6.36 -5.26
C SER A 2 11.08 -5.42 -5.19
N VAL A 3 10.39 -5.29 -6.32
CA VAL A 3 9.15 -4.51 -6.45
C VAL A 3 7.95 -5.45 -6.40
N ILE A 4 7.03 -5.18 -5.47
CA ILE A 4 5.81 -5.96 -5.26
C ILE A 4 4.61 -5.05 -5.48
N THR A 5 3.89 -5.25 -6.57
CA THR A 5 2.78 -4.37 -6.92
C THR A 5 1.43 -5.01 -6.64
N PHE A 6 0.61 -4.30 -5.87
CA PHE A 6 -0.76 -4.70 -5.56
C PHE A 6 -1.74 -4.05 -6.53
N VAL A 7 -2.49 -4.87 -7.23
CA VAL A 7 -3.47 -4.44 -8.22
C VAL A 7 -4.86 -4.98 -7.91
N ASN A 8 -5.89 -4.25 -8.28
CA ASN A 8 -7.27 -4.72 -8.22
C ASN A 8 -7.70 -5.33 -9.55
N ASN A 9 -8.46 -6.41 -9.48
CA ASN A 9 -9.15 -6.94 -10.65
C ASN A 9 -10.25 -6.00 -11.17
N ARG A 10 -10.85 -5.21 -10.27
CA ARG A 10 -11.98 -4.32 -10.53
C ARG A 10 -11.84 -3.00 -9.77
N LYS A 11 -12.65 -2.01 -10.18
CA LYS A 11 -12.84 -0.77 -9.44
C LYS A 11 -13.74 -1.00 -8.21
N GLU A 12 -13.38 -1.90 -7.34
CA GLU A 12 -14.10 -2.25 -6.12
C GLU A 12 -13.15 -2.26 -4.92
N GLU A 13 -13.72 -2.13 -3.72
CA GLU A 13 -12.97 -2.28 -2.48
C GLU A 13 -12.71 -3.76 -2.16
N THR A 14 -11.64 -4.29 -2.70
CA THR A 14 -11.21 -5.69 -2.49
C THR A 14 -10.43 -5.90 -1.20
N GLY A 15 -10.15 -4.84 -0.43
CA GLY A 15 -9.23 -4.88 0.70
C GLY A 15 -7.75 -4.80 0.29
N LYS A 16 -7.43 -4.42 -0.96
CA LYS A 16 -6.06 -4.34 -1.51
C LYS A 16 -5.12 -3.56 -0.60
N THR A 17 -5.41 -2.29 -0.35
CA THR A 17 -4.58 -1.40 0.46
C THR A 17 -4.36 -1.93 1.87
N LEU A 18 -5.42 -2.44 2.53
CA LEU A 18 -5.29 -3.02 3.86
C LEU A 18 -4.46 -4.31 3.85
N SER A 19 -4.62 -5.14 2.82
CA SER A 19 -3.79 -6.35 2.67
C SER A 19 -2.31 -6.00 2.47
N LEU A 20 -2.02 -4.98 1.65
CA LEU A 20 -0.65 -4.47 1.46
C LEU A 20 -0.07 -3.98 2.79
N VAL A 21 -0.82 -3.14 3.51
CA VAL A 21 -0.40 -2.60 4.81
C VAL A 21 -0.10 -3.72 5.81
N ALA A 22 -0.99 -4.72 5.92
CA ALA A 22 -0.78 -5.86 6.82
C ALA A 22 0.49 -6.63 6.48
N ILE A 23 0.69 -6.95 5.21
CA ILE A 23 1.84 -7.74 4.76
C ILE A 23 3.14 -6.96 4.95
N ALA A 24 3.19 -5.69 4.52
CA ALA A 24 4.39 -4.85 4.65
C ALA A 24 4.76 -4.60 6.11
N THR A 25 3.77 -4.31 6.98
CA THR A 25 4.00 -4.11 8.41
C THR A 25 4.54 -5.37 9.08
N ASN A 26 3.93 -6.53 8.80
CA ASN A 26 4.40 -7.80 9.34
C ASN A 26 5.82 -8.11 8.88
N MET A 27 6.12 -7.93 7.60
CA MET A 27 7.48 -8.17 7.07
C MET A 27 8.51 -7.24 7.69
N ALA A 28 8.19 -5.95 7.88
CA ALA A 28 9.08 -4.99 8.52
C ALA A 28 9.40 -5.33 9.99
N ILE A 29 8.47 -5.99 10.68
CA ILE A 29 8.65 -6.41 12.07
C ILE A 29 9.42 -7.74 12.15
N GLU A 30 9.12 -8.68 11.24
CA GLU A 30 9.72 -10.03 11.28
C GLU A 30 11.11 -10.08 10.64
N ASN A 31 11.33 -9.32 9.56
CA ASN A 31 12.56 -9.37 8.78
C ASN A 31 13.42 -8.14 9.02
N ASN A 32 14.74 -8.28 8.86
CA ASN A 32 15.67 -7.15 8.87
C ASN A 32 15.78 -6.49 7.49
N GLU A 33 14.65 -6.10 6.91
CA GLU A 33 14.56 -5.52 5.57
C GLU A 33 14.06 -4.07 5.65
N LYS A 34 14.60 -3.20 4.80
CA LYS A 34 14.13 -1.84 4.62
C LYS A 34 13.04 -1.81 3.55
N ILE A 35 11.84 -1.48 3.95
CA ILE A 35 10.62 -1.55 3.13
C ILE A 35 10.09 -0.15 2.87
N LEU A 36 9.73 0.14 1.61
CA LEU A 36 8.99 1.32 1.22
C LEU A 36 7.59 0.94 0.72
N ILE A 37 6.58 1.63 1.22
CA ILE A 37 5.23 1.61 0.63
C ILE A 37 5.04 2.86 -0.21
N ILE A 38 4.68 2.70 -1.49
CA ILE A 38 4.33 3.79 -2.41
C ILE A 38 2.84 3.75 -2.69
N SER A 39 2.13 4.85 -2.42
CA SER A 39 0.73 5.03 -2.81
C SER A 39 0.65 5.83 -4.10
N THR A 40 0.00 5.28 -5.12
CA THR A 40 -0.20 6.01 -6.39
C THR A 40 -1.58 6.70 -6.47
N THR A 41 -2.34 6.69 -5.38
CA THR A 41 -3.66 7.31 -5.35
C THR A 41 -3.56 8.84 -5.29
N ASN A 42 -4.43 9.51 -6.06
CA ASN A 42 -4.59 10.96 -6.03
C ASN A 42 -5.65 11.43 -5.01
N LYS A 43 -6.24 10.52 -4.26
CA LYS A 43 -7.19 10.78 -3.18
C LYS A 43 -6.49 10.62 -1.84
N GLU A 44 -7.17 11.06 -0.78
CA GLU A 44 -6.70 10.76 0.57
C GLU A 44 -6.43 9.26 0.72
N SER A 45 -5.17 8.94 1.02
CA SER A 45 -4.70 7.56 1.04
C SER A 45 -5.14 6.87 2.32
N LYS A 46 -5.84 5.74 2.19
CA LYS A 46 -6.13 4.84 3.33
C LYS A 46 -4.85 4.38 4.06
N ILE A 47 -3.70 4.41 3.39
CA ILE A 47 -2.40 4.12 4.01
C ILE A 47 -2.08 5.16 5.07
N LYS A 48 -2.42 6.45 4.82
CA LYS A 48 -2.20 7.53 5.80
C LYS A 48 -2.95 7.22 7.11
N SER A 49 -4.23 6.86 7.03
CA SER A 49 -5.03 6.56 8.23
C SER A 49 -4.59 5.31 9.00
N CYS A 50 -3.88 4.38 8.34
CA CYS A 50 -3.35 3.18 8.99
C CYS A 50 -2.15 3.48 9.92
N PHE A 51 -1.34 4.49 9.56
CA PHE A 51 -0.04 4.73 10.18
C PHE A 51 0.08 6.09 10.87
N PHE A 52 -0.68 7.08 10.46
CA PHE A 52 -0.51 8.47 10.92
C PHE A 52 -1.84 9.06 11.36
N GLU A 53 -1.85 9.61 12.58
CA GLU A 53 -3.02 10.35 13.08
C GLU A 53 -3.27 11.58 12.20
N ASP A 54 -4.55 11.89 12.00
CA ASP A 54 -4.94 13.12 11.34
C ASP A 54 -4.56 14.33 12.22
N THR A 55 -3.98 15.34 11.59
CA THR A 55 -3.53 16.56 12.28
C THR A 55 -4.67 17.27 13.00
N GLU A 56 -5.91 17.20 12.52
CA GLU A 56 -7.07 17.78 13.18
C GLU A 56 -7.45 17.01 14.44
N VAL A 57 -7.46 15.68 14.38
CA VAL A 57 -7.73 14.83 15.55
C VAL A 57 -6.65 15.03 16.62
N LYS A 58 -5.40 15.16 16.21
CA LYS A 58 -4.28 15.44 17.11
C LYS A 58 -4.41 16.79 17.79
N LYS A 59 -4.84 17.84 17.06
CA LYS A 59 -5.12 19.17 17.61
C LYS A 59 -6.26 19.12 18.62
N MET A 60 -7.35 18.39 18.33
CA MET A 60 -8.45 18.21 19.28
C MET A 60 -8.02 17.50 20.58
N ARG A 61 -7.20 16.47 20.50
CA ARG A 61 -6.67 15.75 21.67
C ARG A 61 -5.73 16.58 22.53
N LEU A 62 -4.93 17.45 21.92
CA LEU A 62 -3.95 18.31 22.61
C LEU A 62 -4.52 19.66 23.05
N GLY A 63 -5.79 19.98 22.74
CA GLY A 63 -6.41 21.27 23.09
C GLY A 63 -5.75 22.47 22.44
N ILE A 64 -4.96 22.28 21.39
CA ILE A 64 -4.21 23.34 20.70
C ILE A 64 -5.09 23.88 19.56
N PHE A 65 -5.88 24.87 19.86
CA PHE A 65 -6.64 25.60 18.86
C PHE A 65 -5.79 26.77 18.32
N GLY A 66 -5.49 26.77 17.03
CA GLY A 66 -5.06 27.95 16.32
C GLY A 66 -3.58 28.09 15.92
N GLN A 67 -2.74 27.07 16.02
CA GLN A 67 -1.40 27.12 15.42
C GLN A 67 -1.35 26.36 14.11
N ASN A 68 -1.08 27.07 13.02
CA ASN A 68 -0.83 26.50 11.70
C ASN A 68 0.54 25.79 11.70
N MET A 69 0.55 24.49 11.99
CA MET A 69 1.74 23.63 11.79
C MET A 69 1.83 23.06 10.37
N SER A 70 1.08 23.63 9.43
CA SER A 70 0.96 23.10 8.06
C SER A 70 2.13 23.44 7.11
N ALA A 71 3.07 24.27 7.52
CA ALA A 71 4.12 24.73 6.61
C ALA A 71 5.25 23.72 6.34
N LEU A 72 5.44 22.73 7.19
CA LEU A 72 6.51 21.72 7.05
C LEU A 72 6.07 20.45 6.27
N ASP A 73 4.77 20.21 6.12
CA ASP A 73 4.24 19.03 5.42
C ASP A 73 4.02 19.21 3.90
N THR A 74 4.13 20.45 3.40
CA THR A 74 3.78 20.77 2.00
C THR A 74 4.83 20.36 0.97
N GLU A 75 6.06 20.10 1.37
CA GLU A 75 7.12 19.63 0.46
C GLU A 75 7.41 18.12 0.60
N ALA A 76 6.83 17.44 1.59
CA ALA A 76 6.97 16.00 1.77
C ALA A 76 6.04 15.23 0.84
N GLY A 77 6.48 14.03 0.42
CA GLY A 77 5.71 13.13 -0.43
C GLY A 77 6.04 13.21 -1.91
N ILE A 78 5.10 12.71 -2.74
CA ILE A 78 5.33 12.52 -4.18
C ILE A 78 5.61 13.84 -4.92
N ASP A 79 4.97 14.94 -4.53
CA ASP A 79 5.14 16.23 -5.21
C ASP A 79 6.56 16.80 -5.04
N GLY A 80 7.19 16.60 -3.89
CA GLY A 80 8.57 16.98 -3.64
C GLY A 80 9.56 16.12 -4.44
N LEU A 81 9.35 14.80 -4.44
CA LEU A 81 10.15 13.87 -5.24
C LEU A 81 10.06 14.17 -6.73
N ALA A 82 8.86 14.46 -7.24
CA ALA A 82 8.62 14.80 -8.62
C ALA A 82 9.43 16.03 -9.06
N LYS A 83 9.49 17.08 -8.23
CA LYS A 83 10.32 18.27 -8.49
C LYS A 83 11.81 17.92 -8.57
N MET A 84 12.29 17.06 -7.66
CA MET A 84 13.69 16.62 -7.65
C MET A 84 14.02 15.77 -8.87
N LEU A 85 13.11 14.89 -9.28
CA LEU A 85 13.26 14.07 -10.47
C LEU A 85 13.40 14.93 -11.73
N ARG A 86 12.53 15.93 -11.91
CA ARG A 86 12.57 16.87 -13.05
C ARG A 86 13.88 17.69 -13.10
N SER A 87 14.50 17.93 -11.96
CA SER A 87 15.77 18.64 -11.88
C SER A 87 17.00 17.71 -12.09
N ASN A 88 16.82 16.44 -12.36
CA ASN A 88 17.87 15.41 -12.46
C ASN A 88 18.82 15.36 -11.24
N LYS A 89 18.32 15.70 -10.05
CA LYS A 89 19.11 15.76 -8.80
C LYS A 89 18.72 14.64 -7.81
N LEU A 90 17.86 13.71 -8.20
CA LEU A 90 17.38 12.67 -7.31
C LEU A 90 18.35 11.50 -7.25
N ASN A 91 19.02 11.34 -6.10
CA ASN A 91 19.76 10.13 -5.76
C ASN A 91 18.86 9.14 -5.01
N PRO A 92 19.11 7.82 -5.08
CA PRO A 92 18.26 6.82 -4.43
C PRO A 92 18.08 7.03 -2.91
N ASP A 93 19.10 7.46 -2.20
CA ASP A 93 19.09 7.74 -0.77
C ASP A 93 18.23 8.97 -0.39
N MET A 94 18.12 9.93 -1.31
CA MET A 94 17.33 11.15 -1.09
C MET A 94 15.82 10.90 -0.99
N ILE A 95 15.32 9.73 -1.44
CA ILE A 95 13.91 9.36 -1.34
C ILE A 95 13.45 9.43 0.12
N THR A 96 14.31 9.06 1.06
CA THR A 96 14.01 9.06 2.50
C THR A 96 13.63 10.45 3.03
N ASN A 97 14.05 11.53 2.39
CA ASN A 97 13.69 12.88 2.80
C ASN A 97 12.23 13.25 2.50
N TYR A 98 11.58 12.46 1.64
CA TYR A 98 10.20 12.69 1.19
C TYR A 98 9.22 11.63 1.70
N THR A 99 9.73 10.62 2.40
CA THR A 99 8.93 9.56 3.01
C THR A 99 8.54 9.91 4.44
N LYS A 100 7.48 9.26 4.93
CA LYS A 100 7.12 9.26 6.35
C LYS A 100 7.56 7.95 6.99
N VAL A 101 8.31 8.04 8.09
CA VAL A 101 8.83 6.87 8.81
C VAL A 101 7.73 6.28 9.69
N VAL A 102 7.47 4.99 9.53
CA VAL A 102 6.60 4.18 10.42
C VAL A 102 7.45 3.44 11.44
N PHE A 103 8.44 2.69 10.98
CA PHE A 103 9.47 2.07 11.81
C PHE A 103 10.84 2.50 11.32
N LYS A 104 11.63 3.08 12.22
CA LYS A 104 12.97 3.57 11.87
C LYS A 104 13.79 2.45 11.23
N ASP A 105 14.39 2.74 10.08
CA ASP A 105 15.25 1.85 9.29
C ASP A 105 14.55 0.56 8.80
N ARG A 106 13.22 0.47 8.88
CA ARG A 106 12.45 -0.73 8.52
C ARG A 106 11.27 -0.47 7.61
N LEU A 107 10.42 0.52 7.91
CA LEU A 107 9.21 0.80 7.16
C LEU A 107 9.01 2.28 6.97
N GLU A 108 8.98 2.69 5.74
CA GLU A 108 8.69 4.05 5.31
C GLU A 108 7.53 4.07 4.32
N VAL A 109 6.84 5.20 4.24
CA VAL A 109 5.68 5.39 3.37
C VAL A 109 5.84 6.64 2.54
N LEU A 110 5.74 6.52 1.23
CA LEU A 110 5.61 7.62 0.29
C LEU A 110 4.13 7.79 -0.06
N LEU A 111 3.53 8.87 0.45
CA LEU A 111 2.12 9.17 0.20
C LEU A 111 1.95 9.84 -1.16
N GLY A 112 0.87 9.47 -1.85
CA GLY A 112 0.42 10.11 -3.07
C GLY A 112 -0.02 11.57 -2.85
N LYS A 113 -0.39 12.24 -3.94
CA LYS A 113 -0.76 13.66 -3.94
C LYS A 113 -1.99 13.93 -3.08
N ASN A 114 -1.88 14.87 -2.13
CA ASN A 114 -3.01 15.39 -1.37
C ASN A 114 -3.70 16.53 -2.15
N LYS A 115 -4.94 16.33 -2.58
CA LYS A 115 -5.74 17.38 -3.21
C LYS A 115 -6.38 18.36 -2.21
N SER A 116 -6.37 18.04 -0.91
CA SER A 116 -7.18 18.75 0.10
C SER A 116 -6.55 20.02 0.69
N GLU A 117 -5.31 20.38 0.37
CA GLU A 117 -4.64 21.54 0.99
C GLU A 117 -4.39 22.72 0.04
N ARG A 118 -4.93 22.72 -1.17
CA ARG A 118 -4.91 23.95 -1.97
C ARG A 118 -6.10 24.84 -1.57
N ASN A 119 -5.77 25.84 -0.75
CA ASN A 119 -6.61 27.00 -0.48
C ASN A 119 -7.29 27.46 -1.79
N GLN A 120 -8.61 27.64 -1.76
CA GLN A 120 -9.45 28.10 -2.85
C GLN A 120 -9.16 29.57 -3.28
N ASN A 121 -8.06 30.19 -2.84
CA ASN A 121 -7.82 31.62 -2.97
C ASN A 121 -6.55 32.02 -3.73
N ILE A 122 -5.88 31.14 -4.44
CA ILE A 122 -4.82 31.59 -5.37
C ILE A 122 -5.07 30.94 -6.73
N GLU A 123 -5.73 31.71 -7.61
CA GLU A 123 -5.73 31.50 -9.04
C GLU A 123 -4.32 31.77 -9.60
N GLU A 124 -3.35 30.93 -9.28
CA GLU A 124 -2.13 30.88 -10.07
C GLU A 124 -2.21 29.64 -10.96
N LYS A 125 -2.48 29.95 -12.24
CA LYS A 125 -2.34 29.08 -13.38
C LYS A 125 -0.88 28.59 -13.52
N VAL A 126 -0.50 27.61 -12.72
CA VAL A 126 0.56 26.68 -13.09
C VAL A 126 -0.14 25.38 -13.42
N GLN A 127 -0.51 25.25 -14.70
CA GLN A 127 -1.00 24.05 -15.32
C GLN A 127 0.12 22.99 -15.35
N SER A 128 0.38 22.32 -14.24
CA SER A 128 0.94 21.00 -14.31
C SER A 128 -0.25 20.06 -14.56
N SER A 129 -0.38 19.59 -15.78
CA SER A 129 -1.45 18.66 -16.16
C SER A 129 -1.37 17.41 -15.27
N PRO A 130 -2.50 16.76 -14.93
CA PRO A 130 -2.51 15.49 -14.20
C PRO A 130 -1.70 14.37 -14.88
N ILE A 131 -1.38 14.53 -16.15
CA ILE A 131 -0.63 13.59 -17.00
C ILE A 131 0.86 13.58 -16.62
N GLU A 132 1.45 14.74 -16.26
CA GLU A 132 2.90 14.84 -16.03
C GLU A 132 3.39 14.14 -14.76
N ILE A 133 2.56 14.01 -13.73
CA ILE A 133 2.98 13.37 -12.46
C ILE A 133 2.90 11.84 -12.56
N ALA A 134 2.16 11.33 -13.49
CA ALA A 134 1.93 9.91 -13.62
C ALA A 134 3.17 9.17 -14.17
N ASP A 135 3.90 9.78 -15.11
CA ASP A 135 5.15 9.23 -15.64
C ASP A 135 6.24 9.17 -14.56
N GLU A 136 6.19 10.07 -13.61
CA GLU A 136 7.15 10.14 -12.50
C GLU A 136 7.04 8.95 -11.54
N TYR A 137 5.84 8.34 -11.37
CA TYR A 137 5.72 7.14 -10.54
C TYR A 137 6.59 5.99 -11.04
N VAL A 138 6.71 5.83 -12.34
CA VAL A 138 7.53 4.78 -12.97
C VAL A 138 9.00 4.93 -12.57
N GLU A 139 9.53 6.14 -12.72
CA GLU A 139 10.94 6.43 -12.36
C GLU A 139 11.15 6.41 -10.84
N ILE A 140 10.20 6.89 -10.04
CA ILE A 140 10.28 6.83 -8.58
C ILE A 140 10.35 5.38 -8.09
N VAL A 141 9.53 4.47 -8.62
CA VAL A 141 9.58 3.05 -8.27
C VAL A 141 10.93 2.44 -8.62
N LYS A 142 11.48 2.77 -9.79
CA LYS A 142 12.78 2.31 -10.25
C LYS A 142 13.93 2.78 -9.36
N ILE A 143 13.92 4.07 -8.98
CA ILE A 143 14.94 4.65 -8.09
C ILE A 143 14.78 4.08 -6.68
N ALA A 144 13.56 3.96 -6.17
CA ALA A 144 13.27 3.36 -4.87
C ALA A 144 13.80 1.91 -4.77
N ASN A 145 13.66 1.13 -5.84
CA ASN A 145 14.17 -0.25 -5.89
C ASN A 145 15.71 -0.33 -5.82
N GLN A 146 16.43 0.78 -6.00
CA GLN A 146 17.88 0.81 -5.83
C GLN A 146 18.33 1.03 -4.37
N TYR A 147 17.42 1.44 -3.50
CA TYR A 147 17.72 1.79 -2.11
C TYR A 147 17.04 0.92 -1.07
N TYR A 148 15.78 0.51 -1.33
CA TYR A 148 15.01 -0.32 -0.42
C TYR A 148 15.12 -1.80 -0.80
N ASP A 149 15.14 -2.67 0.21
CA ASP A 149 15.15 -4.13 -0.02
C ASP A 149 13.85 -4.57 -0.69
N LYS A 150 12.72 -3.95 -0.30
CA LYS A 150 11.40 -4.18 -0.91
C LYS A 150 10.63 -2.89 -1.11
N VAL A 151 10.03 -2.77 -2.28
CA VAL A 151 9.14 -1.66 -2.64
C VAL A 151 7.74 -2.22 -2.86
N PHE A 152 6.81 -1.85 -2.00
CA PHE A 152 5.39 -2.21 -2.11
C PHE A 152 4.63 -1.07 -2.79
N VAL A 153 4.01 -1.36 -3.94
CA VAL A 153 3.26 -0.36 -4.70
C VAL A 153 1.77 -0.61 -4.57
N ASP A 154 1.05 0.33 -3.97
CA ASP A 154 -0.43 0.35 -3.95
C ASP A 154 -0.93 1.02 -5.24
N LEU A 155 -1.11 0.23 -6.29
CA LEU A 155 -1.43 0.73 -7.63
C LEU A 155 -2.91 1.11 -7.73
N ASP A 156 -3.19 2.41 -7.97
CA ASP A 156 -4.56 2.90 -8.14
C ASP A 156 -5.15 2.41 -9.48
N TYR A 157 -6.39 1.94 -9.41
CA TYR A 157 -7.13 1.50 -10.60
C TYR A 157 -7.41 2.67 -11.57
N ASN A 158 -7.52 3.90 -11.07
CA ASN A 158 -7.84 5.08 -11.87
C ASN A 158 -6.60 5.74 -12.53
N LEU A 159 -5.41 5.21 -12.27
CA LEU A 159 -4.19 5.68 -12.94
C LEU A 159 -4.26 5.34 -14.44
N ASN A 160 -3.61 6.16 -15.28
CA ASN A 160 -3.51 5.90 -16.72
C ASN A 160 -3.04 4.46 -17.00
N GLN A 161 -3.63 3.81 -17.97
CA GLN A 161 -3.35 2.41 -18.27
C GLN A 161 -1.89 2.18 -18.68
N ASP A 162 -1.30 3.07 -19.48
CA ASP A 162 0.09 2.92 -19.94
C ASP A 162 1.07 2.96 -18.76
N ILE A 163 0.82 3.84 -17.80
CA ILE A 163 1.64 3.97 -16.60
C ILE A 163 1.46 2.76 -15.68
N ARG A 164 0.21 2.29 -15.54
CA ARG A 164 -0.06 1.07 -14.78
C ARG A 164 0.68 -0.13 -15.37
N GLU A 165 0.66 -0.28 -16.69
CA GLU A 165 1.39 -1.35 -17.38
C GLU A 165 2.90 -1.22 -17.18
N GLN A 166 3.47 -0.02 -17.28
CA GLN A 166 4.90 0.21 -17.02
C GLN A 166 5.32 -0.13 -15.58
N ILE A 167 4.49 0.22 -14.57
CA ILE A 167 4.77 -0.15 -13.16
C ILE A 167 4.67 -1.67 -12.98
N ILE A 168 3.66 -2.31 -13.60
CA ILE A 168 3.48 -3.76 -13.56
C ILE A 168 4.65 -4.49 -14.22
N ASP A 169 5.18 -3.97 -15.33
CA ASP A 169 6.30 -4.57 -16.05
C ASP A 169 7.60 -4.53 -15.24
N GLN A 170 7.79 -3.50 -14.42
CA GLN A 170 8.93 -3.39 -13.50
C GLN A 170 8.79 -4.27 -12.24
N SER A 171 7.61 -4.85 -12.00
CA SER A 171 7.34 -5.60 -10.78
C SER A 171 7.92 -7.01 -10.85
N ASP A 172 8.63 -7.42 -9.79
CA ASP A 172 9.09 -8.80 -9.61
C ASP A 172 7.95 -9.73 -9.20
N LEU A 173 6.98 -9.20 -8.45
CA LEU A 173 5.78 -9.90 -8.00
C LEU A 173 4.55 -9.02 -8.12
N ILE A 174 3.48 -9.58 -8.65
CA ILE A 174 2.19 -8.92 -8.79
C ILE A 174 1.19 -9.62 -7.88
N ILE A 175 0.55 -8.86 -6.99
CA ILE A 175 -0.51 -9.35 -6.13
C ILE A 175 -1.85 -8.86 -6.68
N LEU A 176 -2.56 -9.76 -7.35
CA LEU A 176 -3.89 -9.48 -7.88
C LEU A 176 -4.94 -9.66 -6.78
N ASN A 177 -5.53 -8.57 -6.34
CA ASN A 177 -6.52 -8.59 -5.27
C ASN A 177 -7.93 -8.77 -5.83
N SER A 178 -8.69 -9.64 -5.17
CA SER A 178 -10.10 -9.88 -5.46
C SER A 178 -10.92 -10.02 -4.18
N SER A 179 -12.23 -9.82 -4.33
CA SER A 179 -13.19 -10.00 -3.24
C SER A 179 -13.67 -11.44 -3.16
N GLN A 180 -14.06 -11.90 -1.97
CA GLN A 180 -14.61 -13.22 -1.69
C GLN A 180 -16.11 -13.28 -2.04
N ASN A 181 -16.50 -12.84 -3.23
CA ASN A 181 -17.88 -12.89 -3.70
C ASN A 181 -18.00 -13.52 -5.08
N TYR A 182 -19.18 -14.09 -5.37
CA TYR A 182 -19.43 -14.82 -6.61
C TYR A 182 -19.20 -13.95 -7.86
N LYS A 183 -19.63 -12.68 -7.83
CA LYS A 183 -19.53 -11.77 -8.98
C LYS A 183 -18.07 -11.54 -9.37
N SER A 184 -17.22 -11.23 -8.38
CA SER A 184 -15.77 -11.01 -8.61
C SER A 184 -15.07 -12.29 -9.09
N LEU A 185 -15.41 -13.45 -8.49
CA LEU A 185 -14.83 -14.73 -8.87
C LEU A 185 -15.27 -15.19 -10.27
N LYS A 186 -16.55 -14.95 -10.63
CA LYS A 186 -17.08 -15.24 -11.96
C LYS A 186 -16.34 -14.42 -13.02
N GLU A 187 -16.20 -13.13 -12.81
CA GLU A 187 -15.51 -12.25 -13.73
C GLU A 187 -14.01 -12.59 -13.89
N LEU A 188 -13.33 -12.95 -12.78
CA LEU A 188 -11.96 -13.47 -12.85
C LEU A 188 -11.88 -14.71 -13.75
N LYS A 189 -12.85 -15.62 -13.64
CA LYS A 189 -12.89 -16.84 -14.45
C LYS A 189 -13.15 -16.54 -15.91
N GLU A 190 -14.13 -15.69 -16.22
CA GLU A 190 -14.51 -15.33 -17.58
C GLU A 190 -13.41 -14.56 -18.31
N ASN A 191 -12.70 -13.69 -17.59
CA ASN A 191 -11.61 -12.89 -18.16
C ASN A 191 -10.25 -13.61 -18.10
N LYS A 192 -10.16 -14.82 -17.58
CA LYS A 192 -8.89 -15.52 -17.37
C LYS A 192 -8.07 -15.67 -18.64
N GLU A 193 -8.73 -15.95 -19.78
CA GLU A 193 -8.06 -16.13 -21.06
C GLU A 193 -7.56 -14.82 -21.67
N ASN A 194 -8.17 -13.70 -21.35
CA ASN A 194 -7.84 -12.38 -21.89
C ASN A 194 -7.00 -11.52 -20.94
N ASN A 195 -6.93 -11.90 -19.65
CA ASN A 195 -6.21 -11.13 -18.66
C ASN A 195 -4.73 -11.54 -18.60
N LYS A 196 -3.86 -10.67 -19.15
CA LYS A 196 -2.40 -10.87 -19.16
C LYS A 196 -1.83 -11.10 -17.75
N LEU A 197 -2.40 -10.45 -16.72
CA LEU A 197 -1.93 -10.59 -15.33
C LEU A 197 -2.13 -12.01 -14.82
N LEU A 198 -3.30 -12.60 -15.04
CA LEU A 198 -3.61 -13.96 -14.59
C LEU A 198 -2.76 -15.04 -15.29
N LYS A 199 -2.21 -14.73 -16.45
CA LYS A 199 -1.31 -15.63 -17.19
C LYS A 199 0.15 -15.50 -16.77
N SER A 200 0.51 -14.40 -16.11
CA SER A 200 1.89 -14.16 -15.72
C SER A 200 2.29 -15.07 -14.56
N PRO A 201 3.44 -15.75 -14.63
CA PRO A 201 3.96 -16.57 -13.54
C PRO A 201 4.35 -15.74 -12.30
N ARG A 202 4.50 -14.43 -12.47
CA ARG A 202 4.79 -13.46 -11.39
C ARG A 202 3.53 -13.03 -10.64
N THR A 203 2.34 -13.51 -11.02
CA THR A 203 1.09 -13.08 -10.39
C THR A 203 0.58 -14.09 -9.38
N LEU A 204 0.28 -13.62 -8.17
CA LEU A 204 -0.43 -14.36 -7.14
C LEU A 204 -1.81 -13.75 -6.92
N LEU A 205 -2.81 -14.60 -6.79
CA LEU A 205 -4.17 -14.18 -6.43
C LEU A 205 -4.29 -14.05 -4.92
N LEU A 206 -4.74 -12.87 -4.45
CA LEU A 206 -5.00 -12.61 -3.04
C LEU A 206 -6.48 -12.28 -2.83
N ILE A 207 -7.11 -12.96 -1.88
CA ILE A 207 -8.45 -12.64 -1.41
C ILE A 207 -8.32 -11.81 -0.12
N GLY A 208 -8.62 -10.53 -0.24
CA GLY A 208 -8.67 -9.63 0.92
C GLY A 208 -9.99 -9.76 1.69
N ARG A 209 -9.99 -9.34 2.96
CA ARG A 209 -11.14 -9.44 3.87
C ARG A 209 -11.73 -10.86 3.90
N TYR A 210 -10.86 -11.86 3.91
CA TYR A 210 -11.24 -13.25 3.81
C TYR A 210 -11.97 -13.74 5.07
N ASP A 211 -13.15 -14.34 4.87
CA ASP A 211 -13.90 -15.05 5.90
C ASP A 211 -13.81 -16.57 5.68
N LYS A 212 -13.21 -17.27 6.63
CA LYS A 212 -13.04 -18.73 6.56
C LYS A 212 -14.34 -19.53 6.60
N TYR A 213 -15.42 -18.94 7.12
CA TYR A 213 -16.74 -19.57 7.23
C TYR A 213 -17.60 -19.41 5.97
N SER A 214 -17.16 -18.60 5.02
CA SER A 214 -17.86 -18.44 3.75
C SER A 214 -17.78 -19.71 2.91
N LYS A 215 -18.86 -19.98 2.16
CA LYS A 215 -18.88 -21.03 1.13
C LYS A 215 -17.81 -20.85 0.05
N TYR A 216 -17.32 -19.62 -0.13
CA TYR A 216 -16.23 -19.30 -1.05
C TYR A 216 -14.87 -19.38 -0.33
N ASN A 217 -14.61 -20.52 0.33
CA ASN A 217 -13.30 -20.78 0.95
C ASN A 217 -12.20 -21.01 -0.11
N VAL A 218 -10.94 -20.96 0.31
CA VAL A 218 -9.77 -21.11 -0.58
C VAL A 218 -9.89 -22.32 -1.49
N LYS A 219 -10.27 -23.48 -0.94
CA LYS A 219 -10.41 -24.75 -1.69
C LYS A 219 -11.44 -24.63 -2.82
N ASN A 220 -12.59 -24.02 -2.53
CA ASN A 220 -13.66 -23.83 -3.51
C ASN A 220 -13.28 -22.77 -4.55
N ILE A 221 -12.62 -21.67 -4.15
CA ILE A 221 -12.12 -20.64 -5.05
C ILE A 221 -11.09 -21.22 -6.01
N THR A 222 -10.08 -21.91 -5.49
CA THR A 222 -9.02 -22.55 -6.30
C THR A 222 -9.63 -23.52 -7.33
N ARG A 223 -10.57 -24.36 -6.90
CA ARG A 223 -11.26 -25.30 -7.79
C ARG A 223 -12.10 -24.58 -8.85
N TYR A 224 -12.84 -23.55 -8.45
CA TYR A 224 -13.71 -22.80 -9.36
C TYR A 224 -12.94 -22.07 -10.45
N LEU A 225 -11.82 -21.45 -10.08
CA LEU A 225 -10.95 -20.71 -11.00
C LEU A 225 -10.04 -21.65 -11.81
N GLY A 226 -9.89 -22.91 -11.41
CA GLY A 226 -8.92 -23.83 -11.98
C GLY A 226 -7.48 -23.31 -11.81
N GLU A 227 -7.21 -22.65 -10.68
CA GLU A 227 -5.89 -22.10 -10.40
C GLU A 227 -4.91 -23.21 -10.05
N LYS A 228 -3.73 -23.15 -10.70
CA LYS A 228 -2.59 -24.00 -10.34
C LYS A 228 -1.73 -23.34 -9.25
N ASN A 229 -1.77 -22.02 -9.18
CA ASN A 229 -1.02 -21.23 -8.21
C ASN A 229 -1.77 -21.13 -6.88
N LYS A 230 -1.01 -20.90 -5.82
CA LYS A 230 -1.56 -20.74 -4.48
C LYS A 230 -2.40 -19.46 -4.41
N VAL A 231 -3.65 -19.60 -3.95
CA VAL A 231 -4.51 -18.47 -3.59
C VAL A 231 -4.14 -18.03 -2.18
N LEU A 232 -3.71 -16.78 -2.06
CA LEU A 232 -3.38 -16.16 -0.78
C LEU A 232 -4.61 -15.54 -0.15
N THR A 233 -4.61 -15.40 1.18
CA THR A 233 -5.71 -14.74 1.90
C THR A 233 -5.19 -13.81 2.98
N VAL A 234 -5.86 -12.66 3.12
CA VAL A 234 -5.74 -11.81 4.31
C VAL A 234 -7.09 -11.82 5.00
N PRO A 235 -7.18 -12.40 6.21
CA PRO A 235 -8.44 -12.56 6.91
C PRO A 235 -9.04 -11.21 7.30
N TYR A 236 -10.37 -11.15 7.34
CA TYR A 236 -11.07 -10.04 7.98
C TYR A 236 -10.85 -10.12 9.50
N ASN A 237 -10.45 -9.01 10.07
CA ASN A 237 -10.29 -8.86 11.52
C ASN A 237 -10.75 -7.47 11.93
N THR A 238 -11.68 -7.39 12.89
CA THR A 238 -12.29 -6.13 13.33
C THR A 238 -11.27 -5.21 13.99
N LEU A 239 -10.41 -5.74 14.87
CA LEU A 239 -9.36 -4.95 15.54
C LEU A 239 -8.38 -4.37 14.54
N TYR A 240 -8.01 -5.14 13.51
CA TYR A 240 -7.15 -4.63 12.45
C TYR A 240 -7.84 -3.54 11.63
N PHE A 241 -9.13 -3.72 11.32
CA PHE A 241 -9.91 -2.72 10.60
C PHE A 241 -10.03 -1.40 11.38
N GLU A 242 -10.29 -1.47 12.69
CA GLU A 242 -10.31 -0.31 13.58
C GLU A 242 -8.92 0.37 13.64
N ALA A 243 -7.86 -0.42 13.83
CA ALA A 243 -6.49 0.09 13.83
C ALA A 243 -6.13 0.81 12.52
N CYS A 244 -6.63 0.35 11.37
CA CYS A 244 -6.42 1.02 10.08
C CYS A 244 -7.12 2.39 9.96
N ASN A 245 -8.12 2.65 10.76
CA ASN A 245 -8.84 3.94 10.77
C ASN A 245 -8.28 4.92 11.82
N GLU A 246 -7.51 4.43 12.79
CA GLU A 246 -7.07 5.18 13.97
C GLU A 246 -5.54 5.29 14.08
N ALA A 247 -4.82 5.09 12.99
CA ALA A 247 -3.34 5.06 12.96
C ALA A 247 -2.70 4.02 13.91
N GLY A 248 -3.47 3.00 14.30
CA GLY A 248 -3.11 2.02 15.33
C GLY A 248 -2.41 0.76 14.79
N VAL A 249 -2.16 0.66 13.49
CA VAL A 249 -1.57 -0.55 12.89
C VAL A 249 -0.19 -0.90 13.47
N PRO A 250 0.75 0.05 13.63
CA PRO A 250 2.06 -0.25 14.22
C PRO A 250 1.93 -0.85 15.62
N ASP A 251 1.13 -0.24 16.46
CA ASP A 251 0.94 -0.69 17.87
C ASP A 251 0.26 -2.05 17.94
N LEU A 252 -0.75 -2.30 17.10
CA LEU A 252 -1.42 -3.58 17.04
C LEU A 252 -0.46 -4.71 16.67
N PHE A 253 0.36 -4.53 15.64
CA PHE A 253 1.30 -5.56 15.18
C PHE A 253 2.42 -5.81 16.20
N LEU A 254 2.96 -4.77 16.83
CA LEU A 254 3.94 -4.91 17.89
C LEU A 254 3.38 -5.68 19.11
N LYS A 255 2.14 -5.38 19.51
CA LYS A 255 1.46 -6.12 20.59
C LYS A 255 1.25 -7.59 20.24
N LEU A 256 0.81 -7.89 19.01
CA LEU A 256 0.62 -9.26 18.56
C LEU A 256 1.94 -10.03 18.55
N LYS A 257 3.02 -9.44 18.08
CA LYS A 257 4.35 -10.04 18.12
C LYS A 257 4.80 -10.35 19.54
N CYS A 258 4.66 -9.41 20.46
CA CYS A 258 4.98 -9.62 21.87
C CYS A 258 4.17 -10.76 22.49
N MET A 259 2.88 -10.87 22.15
CA MET A 259 2.02 -11.97 22.64
C MET A 259 2.46 -13.34 22.11
N ILE A 260 2.79 -13.43 20.80
CA ILE A 260 3.28 -14.66 20.19
C ILE A 260 4.60 -15.08 20.85
N TRP A 261 5.54 -14.15 21.01
CA TRP A 261 6.81 -14.40 21.68
C TRP A 261 6.66 -14.89 23.13
N MET A 262 5.74 -14.29 23.91
CA MET A 262 5.44 -14.75 25.26
C MET A 262 4.87 -16.17 25.30
N ILE A 263 3.99 -16.51 24.34
CA ILE A 263 3.44 -17.86 24.23
C ILE A 263 4.54 -18.87 23.89
N GLU A 264 5.40 -18.58 22.95
CA GLU A 264 6.53 -19.44 22.57
C GLU A 264 7.50 -19.65 23.74
N MET A 265 7.82 -18.61 24.50
CA MET A 265 8.65 -18.72 25.70
C MET A 265 8.02 -19.60 26.78
N GLN A 266 6.69 -19.51 26.98
CA GLN A 266 5.99 -20.40 27.92
C GLN A 266 6.06 -21.87 27.54
N PHE A 267 6.08 -22.19 26.24
CA PHE A 267 6.25 -23.55 25.75
C PHE A 267 7.69 -24.08 25.93
N LEU A 268 8.68 -23.19 25.81
CA LEU A 268 10.11 -23.56 26.02
C LEU A 268 10.44 -23.81 27.51
N TRP A 269 9.76 -23.13 28.43
CA TRP A 269 9.96 -23.32 29.88
C TRP A 269 9.25 -24.57 30.46
N LYS A 270 8.37 -25.18 29.68
CA LYS A 270 7.66 -26.42 30.10
C LYS A 270 8.30 -27.69 29.54
N LYS A 271 9.40 -27.59 28.85
CA LYS A 271 10.28 -28.73 28.45
C LYS A 271 11.51 -28.78 29.33
#